data_e0f06ce78525975ebc0cd8430d2fe9bc
#
_entry.id   e0f06ce78525975ebc0cd8430d2fe9bc
#
_cell.length_a   1.000
_cell.length_b   1.000
_cell.length_c   1.000
_cell.angle_alpha   90.00
_cell.angle_beta   90.00
_cell.angle_gamma   90.00
#
_symmetry.space_group_name_H-M   'P 1'
#
loop_
_entity.id
_entity.type
_entity.pdbx_description
1 polymer ?
#
loop_
_entity_poly.entity_id
_entity_poly.type
_entity_poly.pdbx_seq_one_letter_code
_entity_poly.pdbx_strand_id
1 'polypeptide(L)'
;KSIEALGEEGLINIQADAIVLAMGCRERTRGAIDIPGYRPAGVYTAGAAQRLSNMDGYMVGKEIVIYGSGDIGLIMARRMTLEGAKVKAVVEINPHSSGLTRNIVQCLDDFGIPLKLSTSISYIHGKNRVSGVTLSKLDENRNPIKGEDEFIECDTVLLSVGLIPENELSVDAGVNLDMRTSGPIVNNSMLTNIDGVFACGNVVHVHDLVDFV
;
A
#
# COMPACT_ATOMS: atom_id res chain seq x y z
N LYS A 1 -22.34 -13.72 21.81
CA LYS A 1 -21.18 -13.63 20.90
C LYS A 1 -19.94 -13.53 21.76
N SER A 2 -18.79 -14.02 21.27
CA SER A 2 -17.53 -13.95 22.01
C SER A 2 -16.36 -13.61 21.11
N ILE A 3 -15.39 -12.91 21.67
CA ILE A 3 -14.11 -12.61 21.06
C ILE A 3 -13.01 -13.16 21.95
N GLU A 4 -12.07 -13.89 21.38
CA GLU A 4 -10.84 -14.26 22.05
C GLU A 4 -9.76 -13.23 21.73
N ALA A 5 -9.12 -12.68 22.75
CA ALA A 5 -8.07 -11.69 22.63
C ALA A 5 -6.84 -12.11 23.43
N LEU A 6 -5.64 -11.81 22.94
CA LEU A 6 -4.41 -11.99 23.67
C LEU A 6 -4.00 -10.65 24.30
N GLY A 7 -4.03 -10.57 25.62
CA GLY A 7 -3.59 -9.43 26.41
C GLY A 7 -2.30 -9.71 27.15
N GLU A 8 -1.84 -8.76 27.97
CA GLU A 8 -0.63 -8.91 28.82
C GLU A 8 -0.76 -10.06 29.82
N GLU A 9 -1.98 -10.35 30.29
CA GLU A 9 -2.28 -11.42 31.24
C GLU A 9 -2.59 -12.78 30.56
N GLY A 10 -2.49 -12.86 29.23
CA GLY A 10 -2.75 -14.07 28.46
C GLY A 10 -4.04 -14.00 27.66
N LEU A 11 -4.68 -15.17 27.43
CA LEU A 11 -5.89 -15.30 26.63
C LEU A 11 -7.11 -14.81 27.42
N ILE A 12 -7.83 -13.87 26.82
CA ILE A 12 -9.05 -13.27 27.40
C ILE A 12 -10.23 -13.63 26.50
N ASN A 13 -11.33 -14.10 27.10
CA ASN A 13 -12.59 -14.32 26.39
C ASN A 13 -13.58 -13.21 26.77
N ILE A 14 -14.01 -12.42 25.77
CA ILE A 14 -14.91 -11.29 25.95
C ILE A 14 -16.29 -11.69 25.41
N GLN A 15 -17.29 -11.65 26.28
CA GLN A 15 -18.69 -11.85 25.88
C GLN A 15 -19.31 -10.49 25.53
N ALA A 16 -20.05 -10.43 24.42
CA ALA A 16 -20.67 -9.22 23.93
C ALA A 16 -22.04 -9.50 23.30
N ASP A 17 -22.97 -8.55 23.42
CA ASP A 17 -24.26 -8.60 22.73
C ASP A 17 -24.12 -8.24 21.25
N ALA A 18 -23.21 -7.33 20.93
CA ALA A 18 -22.87 -6.91 19.57
C ALA A 18 -21.36 -6.80 19.39
N ILE A 19 -20.88 -7.04 18.17
CA ILE A 19 -19.48 -6.90 17.75
C ILE A 19 -19.42 -5.93 16.58
N VAL A 20 -18.50 -4.96 16.62
CA VAL A 20 -18.21 -4.05 15.51
C VAL A 20 -16.81 -4.36 14.97
N LEU A 21 -16.76 -4.81 13.72
CA LEU A 21 -15.52 -5.05 12.98
C LEU A 21 -15.03 -3.74 12.38
N ALA A 22 -13.94 -3.21 12.90
CA ALA A 22 -13.35 -1.91 12.47
C ALA A 22 -11.82 -2.04 12.32
N MET A 23 -11.34 -3.17 11.77
CA MET A 23 -9.93 -3.50 11.69
C MET A 23 -9.15 -2.68 10.63
N GLY A 24 -9.84 -1.89 9.82
CA GLY A 24 -9.21 -1.07 8.80
C GLY A 24 -8.70 -1.86 7.60
N CYS A 25 -7.52 -1.48 7.11
CA CYS A 25 -6.92 -2.08 5.92
C CYS A 25 -5.40 -2.23 6.09
N ARG A 26 -4.79 -3.04 5.24
CA ARG A 26 -3.34 -3.22 5.14
C ARG A 26 -2.83 -2.87 3.74
N GLU A 27 -1.56 -2.52 3.63
CA GLU A 27 -0.93 -2.22 2.35
C GLU A 27 -0.71 -3.50 1.53
N ARG A 28 -0.85 -3.38 0.22
CA ARG A 28 -0.44 -4.43 -0.72
C ARG A 28 1.07 -4.58 -0.69
N THR A 29 1.51 -5.80 -0.43
CA THR A 29 2.93 -6.15 -0.45
C THR A 29 3.40 -6.52 -1.86
N ARG A 30 4.71 -6.66 -2.03
CA ARG A 30 5.31 -7.18 -3.28
C ARG A 30 4.69 -8.51 -3.73
N GLY A 31 4.38 -9.41 -2.79
CA GLY A 31 3.77 -10.70 -3.10
C GLY A 31 2.34 -10.59 -3.65
N ALA A 32 1.62 -9.52 -3.29
CA ALA A 32 0.25 -9.27 -3.78
C ALA A 32 0.20 -8.69 -5.21
N ILE A 33 1.34 -8.22 -5.74
CA ILE A 33 1.46 -7.62 -7.08
C ILE A 33 2.46 -8.35 -7.98
N ASP A 34 2.99 -9.49 -7.49
CA ASP A 34 3.82 -10.45 -8.25
C ASP A 34 4.99 -9.85 -9.05
N ILE A 35 5.70 -8.84 -8.49
CA ILE A 35 6.87 -8.27 -9.17
C ILE A 35 7.98 -9.33 -9.26
N PRO A 36 8.44 -9.70 -10.46
CA PRO A 36 9.52 -10.66 -10.65
C PRO A 36 10.85 -10.22 -10.06
N GLY A 37 11.77 -11.15 -9.89
CA GLY A 37 13.13 -10.92 -9.43
C GLY A 37 13.44 -11.59 -8.10
N TYR A 38 14.64 -11.32 -7.58
CA TYR A 38 15.07 -11.82 -6.29
C TYR A 38 14.26 -11.19 -5.15
N ARG A 39 14.39 -11.73 -3.95
CA ARG A 39 13.77 -11.17 -2.73
C ARG A 39 14.83 -10.53 -1.83
N PRO A 40 15.49 -9.46 -2.27
CA PRO A 40 16.51 -8.76 -1.50
C PRO A 40 15.89 -7.93 -0.38
N ALA A 41 16.70 -7.52 0.61
CA ALA A 41 16.35 -6.43 1.51
C ALA A 41 16.19 -5.11 0.71
N GLY A 42 15.44 -4.12 1.26
CA GLY A 42 15.24 -2.82 0.61
C GLY A 42 13.93 -2.70 -0.16
N VAL A 43 13.02 -3.67 -0.06
CA VAL A 43 11.65 -3.53 -0.58
C VAL A 43 10.70 -3.40 0.60
N TYR A 44 10.03 -2.24 0.71
CA TYR A 44 9.11 -1.92 1.80
C TYR A 44 7.78 -1.44 1.23
N THR A 45 6.70 -1.60 1.98
CA THR A 45 5.50 -0.80 1.74
C THR A 45 5.75 0.64 2.21
N ALA A 46 5.03 1.60 1.65
CA ALA A 46 5.22 3.02 1.95
C ALA A 46 4.96 3.32 3.44
N GLY A 47 3.92 2.72 4.03
CA GLY A 47 3.61 2.87 5.45
C GLY A 47 4.64 2.21 6.37
N ALA A 48 5.19 1.05 6.01
CA ALA A 48 6.29 0.45 6.77
C ALA A 48 7.53 1.34 6.75
N ALA A 49 7.88 1.92 5.60
CA ALA A 49 8.98 2.88 5.49
C ALA A 49 8.71 4.15 6.30
N GLN A 50 7.47 4.65 6.30
CA GLN A 50 7.04 5.79 7.10
C GLN A 50 7.22 5.53 8.60
N ARG A 51 6.79 4.38 9.07
CA ARG A 51 6.97 3.99 10.48
C ARG A 51 8.45 3.94 10.85
N LEU A 52 9.27 3.23 10.07
CA LEU A 52 10.70 3.10 10.32
C LEU A 52 11.40 4.47 10.41
N SER A 53 11.06 5.41 9.52
CA SER A 53 11.70 6.73 9.54
C SER A 53 11.11 7.66 10.59
N ASN A 54 9.80 7.69 10.78
CA ASN A 54 9.16 8.67 11.66
C ASN A 54 9.16 8.27 13.14
N MET A 55 9.04 6.97 13.44
CA MET A 55 8.93 6.48 14.81
C MET A 55 10.25 5.87 15.30
N ASP A 56 10.92 5.12 14.44
CA ASP A 56 12.10 4.36 14.83
C ASP A 56 13.41 5.07 14.44
N GLY A 57 13.35 6.18 13.68
CA GLY A 57 14.50 6.99 13.27
C GLY A 57 15.45 6.32 12.29
N TYR A 58 14.99 5.29 11.56
CA TYR A 58 15.80 4.56 10.59
C TYR A 58 15.63 5.10 9.17
N MET A 59 16.76 5.34 8.50
CA MET A 59 16.77 5.57 7.06
C MET A 59 16.65 4.24 6.32
N VAL A 60 15.57 4.08 5.53
CA VAL A 60 15.28 2.82 4.81
C VAL A 60 16.19 2.59 3.62
N GLY A 61 16.76 3.66 3.04
CA GLY A 61 17.70 3.64 1.93
C GLY A 61 18.16 5.01 1.50
N LYS A 62 19.12 5.06 0.57
CA LYS A 62 19.73 6.31 0.07
C LYS A 62 19.25 6.67 -1.31
N GLU A 63 19.03 5.70 -2.17
CA GLU A 63 18.54 5.86 -3.55
C GLU A 63 17.25 5.08 -3.72
N ILE A 64 16.13 5.78 -3.84
CA ILE A 64 14.79 5.22 -3.68
C ILE A 64 14.00 5.34 -4.98
N VAL A 65 13.33 4.27 -5.38
CA VAL A 65 12.25 4.28 -6.38
C VAL A 65 10.94 4.00 -5.65
N ILE A 66 9.90 4.79 -5.94
CA ILE A 66 8.57 4.62 -5.36
C ILE A 66 7.63 4.10 -6.44
N TYR A 67 6.89 3.04 -6.14
CA TYR A 67 5.90 2.46 -7.04
C TYR A 67 4.50 2.76 -6.54
N GLY A 68 3.75 3.52 -7.34
CA GLY A 68 2.43 4.06 -7.05
C GLY A 68 2.47 5.56 -6.72
N SER A 69 1.61 6.33 -7.40
CA SER A 69 1.52 7.79 -7.29
C SER A 69 0.26 8.25 -6.55
N GLY A 70 -0.29 7.40 -5.69
CA GLY A 70 -1.30 7.82 -4.71
C GLY A 70 -0.70 8.77 -3.67
N ASP A 71 -1.54 9.43 -2.88
CA ASP A 71 -1.10 10.47 -1.94
C ASP A 71 0.00 9.98 -0.98
N ILE A 72 -0.09 8.75 -0.48
CA ILE A 72 0.94 8.20 0.41
C ILE A 72 2.29 8.08 -0.32
N GLY A 73 2.30 7.60 -1.57
CA GLY A 73 3.51 7.51 -2.39
C GLY A 73 4.15 8.87 -2.62
N LEU A 74 3.33 9.89 -2.95
CA LEU A 74 3.79 11.27 -3.16
C LEU A 74 4.34 11.88 -1.86
N ILE A 75 3.62 11.74 -0.75
CA ILE A 75 4.06 12.24 0.57
C ILE A 75 5.38 11.57 0.99
N MET A 76 5.53 10.26 0.74
CA MET A 76 6.76 9.55 1.05
C MET A 76 7.92 9.97 0.14
N ALA A 77 7.67 10.33 -1.12
CA ALA A 77 8.71 10.88 -2.00
C ALA A 77 9.31 12.17 -1.39
N ARG A 78 8.44 13.10 -0.99
CA ARG A 78 8.86 14.32 -0.30
C ARG A 78 9.57 14.00 1.03
N ARG A 79 8.97 13.13 1.85
CA ARG A 79 9.51 12.79 3.17
C ARG A 79 10.90 12.20 3.08
N MET A 80 11.13 11.20 2.23
CA MET A 80 12.43 10.59 2.06
C MET A 80 13.49 11.58 1.56
N THR A 81 13.09 12.50 0.68
CA THR A 81 13.99 13.56 0.20
C THR A 81 14.39 14.50 1.33
N LEU A 82 13.47 14.90 2.19
CA LEU A 82 13.75 15.75 3.36
C LEU A 82 14.64 15.06 4.40
N GLU A 83 14.55 13.73 4.52
CA GLU A 83 15.45 12.92 5.36
C GLU A 83 16.84 12.70 4.72
N GLY A 84 17.07 13.20 3.52
CA GLY A 84 18.37 13.15 2.83
C GLY A 84 18.56 11.98 1.87
N ALA A 85 17.52 11.21 1.57
CA ALA A 85 17.57 10.22 0.48
C ALA A 85 17.38 10.91 -0.88
N LYS A 86 17.88 10.26 -1.93
CA LYS A 86 17.62 10.66 -3.32
C LYS A 86 16.47 9.81 -3.88
N VAL A 87 15.30 10.41 -4.06
CA VAL A 87 14.20 9.75 -4.77
C VAL A 87 14.45 9.87 -6.27
N LYS A 88 14.68 8.74 -6.92
CA LYS A 88 15.04 8.66 -8.36
C LYS A 88 13.85 8.84 -9.28
N ALA A 89 12.71 8.28 -8.89
CA ALA A 89 11.44 8.39 -9.61
C ALA A 89 10.27 7.91 -8.74
N VAL A 90 9.09 8.44 -9.05
CA VAL A 90 7.81 7.83 -8.73
C VAL A 90 7.27 7.20 -10.01
N VAL A 91 6.85 5.93 -9.93
CA VAL A 91 6.41 5.11 -11.07
C VAL A 91 4.92 4.81 -10.93
N GLU A 92 4.14 5.02 -11.98
CA GLU A 92 2.69 4.84 -11.99
C GLU A 92 2.25 4.04 -13.22
N ILE A 93 1.45 3.01 -13.01
CA ILE A 93 0.93 2.16 -14.10
C ILE A 93 -0.13 2.85 -14.94
N ASN A 94 -0.86 3.80 -14.36
CA ASN A 94 -1.88 4.57 -15.04
C ASN A 94 -1.28 5.71 -15.87
N PRO A 95 -2.00 6.22 -16.87
CA PRO A 95 -1.58 7.39 -17.65
C PRO A 95 -1.72 8.72 -16.87
N HIS A 96 -2.16 8.67 -15.63
CA HIS A 96 -2.31 9.81 -14.73
C HIS A 96 -2.00 9.39 -13.29
N SER A 97 -1.58 10.33 -12.46
CA SER A 97 -1.45 10.13 -11.02
C SER A 97 -2.81 9.94 -10.36
N SER A 98 -2.89 9.08 -9.36
CA SER A 98 -4.07 8.89 -8.52
C SER A 98 -4.09 9.82 -7.30
N GLY A 99 -2.98 10.50 -7.01
CA GLY A 99 -2.89 11.44 -5.89
C GLY A 99 -3.47 12.82 -6.23
N LEU A 100 -3.73 13.61 -5.19
CA LEU A 100 -4.23 14.98 -5.32
C LEU A 100 -3.21 15.88 -6.04
N THR A 101 -3.69 16.77 -6.91
CA THR A 101 -2.85 17.69 -7.69
C THR A 101 -1.89 18.50 -6.80
N ARG A 102 -2.36 18.97 -5.63
CA ARG A 102 -1.50 19.68 -4.68
C ARG A 102 -0.30 18.85 -4.21
N ASN A 103 -0.49 17.53 -4.04
CA ASN A 103 0.57 16.64 -3.60
C ASN A 103 1.56 16.34 -4.74
N ILE A 104 1.10 16.33 -6.01
CA ILE A 104 2.01 16.25 -7.15
C ILE A 104 2.96 17.46 -7.14
N VAL A 105 2.42 18.67 -7.03
CA VAL A 105 3.25 19.90 -7.00
C VAL A 105 4.18 19.90 -5.79
N GLN A 106 3.62 19.76 -4.57
CA GLN A 106 4.38 19.93 -3.32
C GLN A 106 5.34 18.78 -3.01
N CYS A 107 5.11 17.60 -3.57
CA CYS A 107 5.92 16.41 -3.27
C CYS A 107 6.85 15.99 -4.40
N LEU A 108 6.54 16.35 -5.64
CA LEU A 108 7.38 15.99 -6.79
C LEU A 108 7.98 17.22 -7.47
N ASP A 109 7.14 18.17 -7.94
CA ASP A 109 7.63 19.30 -8.74
C ASP A 109 8.57 20.18 -7.93
N ASP A 110 8.23 20.54 -6.68
CA ASP A 110 9.07 21.35 -5.79
C ASP A 110 10.43 20.70 -5.48
N PHE A 111 10.53 19.38 -5.62
CA PHE A 111 11.77 18.62 -5.37
C PHE A 111 12.43 18.09 -6.64
N GLY A 112 11.87 18.36 -7.83
CA GLY A 112 12.38 17.89 -9.11
C GLY A 112 12.38 16.35 -9.23
N ILE A 113 11.42 15.66 -8.59
CA ILE A 113 11.31 14.20 -8.62
C ILE A 113 10.52 13.77 -9.86
N PRO A 114 11.09 12.93 -10.75
CA PRO A 114 10.40 12.50 -11.96
C PRO A 114 9.19 11.61 -11.66
N LEU A 115 8.04 11.89 -12.30
CA LEU A 115 6.86 11.02 -12.32
C LEU A 115 6.82 10.28 -13.66
N LYS A 116 6.94 8.94 -13.62
CA LYS A 116 6.90 8.06 -14.78
C LYS A 116 5.53 7.40 -14.88
N LEU A 117 4.67 7.96 -15.71
CA LEU A 117 3.31 7.46 -15.98
C LEU A 117 3.31 6.34 -17.03
N SER A 118 2.25 5.53 -17.07
CA SER A 118 2.12 4.36 -17.93
C SER A 118 3.37 3.48 -17.88
N THR A 119 3.85 3.20 -16.67
CA THR A 119 5.12 2.51 -16.45
C THR A 119 4.97 1.56 -15.26
N SER A 120 5.51 0.35 -15.37
CA SER A 120 5.53 -0.62 -14.28
C SER A 120 6.95 -1.00 -13.88
N ILE A 121 7.13 -1.48 -12.66
CA ILE A 121 8.36 -2.19 -12.26
C ILE A 121 8.22 -3.64 -12.72
N SER A 122 8.94 -4.02 -13.77
CA SER A 122 8.90 -5.37 -14.35
C SER A 122 9.88 -6.34 -13.69
N TYR A 123 10.93 -5.83 -13.04
CA TYR A 123 11.92 -6.67 -12.37
C TYR A 123 12.65 -5.93 -11.25
N ILE A 124 12.89 -6.61 -10.11
CA ILE A 124 13.71 -6.12 -9.00
C ILE A 124 15.04 -6.87 -8.99
N HIS A 125 16.13 -6.12 -9.14
CA HIS A 125 17.49 -6.63 -9.14
C HIS A 125 18.12 -6.57 -7.75
N GLY A 126 19.13 -7.43 -7.55
CA GLY A 126 19.89 -7.51 -6.31
C GLY A 126 19.62 -8.80 -5.54
N LYS A 127 20.65 -9.35 -4.96
CA LYS A 127 20.60 -10.65 -4.24
C LYS A 127 20.45 -10.44 -2.73
N ASN A 128 21.31 -9.66 -2.12
CA ASN A 128 21.27 -9.37 -0.68
C ASN A 128 20.42 -8.12 -0.38
N ARG A 129 20.60 -7.08 -1.18
CA ARG A 129 19.82 -5.84 -1.15
C ARG A 129 19.46 -5.45 -2.58
N VAL A 130 18.43 -4.64 -2.75
CA VAL A 130 18.06 -4.04 -4.05
C VAL A 130 19.28 -3.33 -4.61
N SER A 131 19.59 -3.59 -5.88
CA SER A 131 20.64 -2.89 -6.66
C SER A 131 20.07 -2.10 -7.82
N GLY A 132 18.78 -2.22 -8.09
CA GLY A 132 18.07 -1.50 -9.12
C GLY A 132 16.76 -2.16 -9.48
N VAL A 133 16.02 -1.48 -10.35
CA VAL A 133 14.76 -1.97 -10.93
C VAL A 133 14.78 -1.81 -12.44
N THR A 134 14.14 -2.74 -13.14
CA THR A 134 13.76 -2.55 -14.54
C THR A 134 12.36 -2.00 -14.58
N LEU A 135 12.20 -0.88 -15.27
CA LEU A 135 10.92 -0.26 -15.58
C LEU A 135 10.53 -0.62 -17.01
N SER A 136 9.28 -0.99 -17.22
CA SER A 136 8.73 -1.24 -18.56
C SER A 136 7.61 -0.24 -18.85
N LYS A 137 7.70 0.44 -19.98
CA LYS A 137 6.63 1.30 -20.47
C LYS A 137 5.43 0.45 -20.84
N LEU A 138 4.23 0.95 -20.56
CA LEU A 138 2.97 0.23 -20.80
C LEU A 138 2.17 0.88 -21.94
N ASP A 139 1.52 0.03 -22.75
CA ASP A 139 0.51 0.45 -23.71
C ASP A 139 -0.85 0.77 -23.03
N GLU A 140 -1.86 1.14 -23.82
CA GLU A 140 -3.22 1.45 -23.37
C GLU A 140 -3.91 0.24 -22.68
N ASN A 141 -3.49 -0.99 -23.01
CA ASN A 141 -4.00 -2.23 -22.41
C ASN A 141 -3.18 -2.69 -21.21
N ARG A 142 -2.21 -1.86 -20.74
CA ARG A 142 -1.27 -2.15 -19.67
C ARG A 142 -0.30 -3.32 -19.98
N ASN A 143 -0.05 -3.61 -21.25
CA ASN A 143 0.98 -4.57 -21.63
C ASN A 143 2.33 -3.86 -21.79
N PRO A 144 3.44 -4.48 -21.40
CA PRO A 144 4.77 -3.92 -21.60
C PRO A 144 5.08 -3.73 -23.09
N ILE A 145 5.54 -2.54 -23.46
CA ILE A 145 5.99 -2.22 -24.82
C ILE A 145 7.40 -2.78 -24.99
N LYS A 146 7.57 -3.68 -25.95
CA LYS A 146 8.84 -4.36 -26.19
C LYS A 146 9.94 -3.36 -26.62
N GLY A 147 11.05 -3.36 -25.90
CA GLY A 147 12.22 -2.53 -26.20
C GLY A 147 12.19 -1.15 -25.54
N GLU A 148 11.16 -0.86 -24.73
CA GLU A 148 11.07 0.39 -23.95
C GLU A 148 11.35 0.16 -22.45
N ASP A 149 12.25 -0.76 -22.16
CA ASP A 149 12.68 -1.02 -20.80
C ASP A 149 13.79 -0.05 -20.39
N GLU A 150 13.73 0.45 -19.17
CA GLU A 150 14.72 1.34 -18.55
C GLU A 150 15.21 0.73 -17.23
N PHE A 151 16.52 0.69 -17.04
CA PHE A 151 17.10 0.29 -15.74
C PHE A 151 17.36 1.52 -14.89
N ILE A 152 16.89 1.51 -13.64
CA ILE A 152 17.20 2.54 -12.65
C ILE A 152 17.96 1.89 -11.49
N GLU A 153 19.18 2.36 -11.27
CA GLU A 153 19.96 1.97 -10.08
C GLU A 153 19.33 2.60 -8.84
N CYS A 154 19.04 1.76 -7.84
CA CYS A 154 18.51 2.16 -6.54
C CYS A 154 18.82 1.09 -5.49
N ASP A 155 18.82 1.44 -4.22
CA ASP A 155 19.02 0.53 -3.10
C ASP A 155 17.71 0.21 -2.37
N THR A 156 16.62 0.89 -2.72
CA THR A 156 15.34 0.75 -2.05
C THR A 156 14.17 0.98 -2.99
N VAL A 157 13.13 0.15 -2.82
CA VAL A 157 11.83 0.29 -3.49
C VAL A 157 10.75 0.45 -2.44
N LEU A 158 9.97 1.53 -2.54
CA LEU A 158 8.77 1.73 -1.73
C LEU A 158 7.53 1.41 -2.55
N LEU A 159 6.65 0.58 -2.00
CA LEU A 159 5.40 0.17 -2.63
C LEU A 159 4.24 0.97 -2.05
N SER A 160 3.58 1.76 -2.89
CA SER A 160 2.34 2.49 -2.59
C SER A 160 1.25 2.12 -3.59
N VAL A 161 0.96 0.82 -3.67
CA VAL A 161 0.18 0.18 -4.75
C VAL A 161 -1.23 -0.23 -4.31
N GLY A 162 -1.78 0.51 -3.38
CA GLY A 162 -3.12 0.33 -2.85
C GLY A 162 -3.18 -0.46 -1.55
N LEU A 163 -4.38 -0.52 -1.02
CA LEU A 163 -4.72 -1.10 0.27
C LEU A 163 -5.67 -2.29 0.08
N ILE A 164 -5.70 -3.17 1.06
CA ILE A 164 -6.60 -4.33 1.13
C ILE A 164 -7.36 -4.24 2.45
N PRO A 165 -8.70 -4.27 2.46
CA PRO A 165 -9.48 -4.39 3.68
C PRO A 165 -9.03 -5.58 4.52
N GLU A 166 -8.91 -5.39 5.85
CA GLU A 166 -8.40 -6.43 6.75
C GLU A 166 -9.53 -7.33 7.23
N ASN A 167 -9.74 -8.44 6.54
CA ASN A 167 -10.91 -9.29 6.72
C ASN A 167 -10.59 -10.75 7.07
N GLU A 168 -9.40 -11.07 7.55
CA GLU A 168 -9.08 -12.45 7.97
C GLU A 168 -10.03 -12.90 9.10
N LEU A 169 -10.19 -12.09 10.15
CA LEU A 169 -11.12 -12.39 11.25
C LEU A 169 -12.60 -12.39 10.81
N SER A 170 -12.95 -11.56 9.80
CA SER A 170 -14.29 -11.56 9.23
C SER A 170 -14.61 -12.89 8.55
N VAL A 171 -13.65 -13.41 7.76
CA VAL A 171 -13.78 -14.70 7.07
C VAL A 171 -13.86 -15.83 8.08
N ASP A 172 -13.01 -15.85 9.09
CA ASP A 172 -13.01 -16.89 10.15
C ASP A 172 -14.33 -16.89 10.93
N ALA A 173 -14.94 -15.73 11.12
CA ALA A 173 -16.25 -15.60 11.72
C ALA A 173 -17.42 -15.99 10.80
N GLY A 174 -17.19 -16.26 9.52
CA GLY A 174 -18.22 -16.61 8.55
C GLY A 174 -18.94 -15.38 7.94
N VAL A 175 -18.33 -14.21 7.99
CA VAL A 175 -18.87 -13.00 7.34
C VAL A 175 -18.68 -13.08 5.83
N ASN A 176 -19.74 -12.81 5.07
CA ASN A 176 -19.71 -12.78 3.62
C ASN A 176 -18.98 -11.52 3.12
N LEU A 177 -18.03 -11.70 2.19
CA LEU A 177 -17.29 -10.60 1.58
C LEU A 177 -17.78 -10.29 0.15
N ASP A 178 -17.76 -9.01 -0.24
CA ASP A 178 -17.97 -8.57 -1.62
C ASP A 178 -16.67 -8.79 -2.42
N MET A 179 -16.78 -9.48 -3.56
CA MET A 179 -15.63 -9.82 -4.42
C MET A 179 -14.94 -8.59 -5.03
N ARG A 180 -15.61 -7.44 -5.14
CA ARG A 180 -15.07 -6.21 -5.76
C ARG A 180 -14.30 -5.37 -4.76
N THR A 181 -14.82 -5.25 -3.53
CA THR A 181 -14.21 -4.43 -2.48
C THR A 181 -13.32 -5.23 -1.55
N SER A 182 -13.50 -6.56 -1.49
CA SER A 182 -12.90 -7.46 -0.49
C SER A 182 -13.32 -7.13 0.95
N GLY A 183 -14.36 -6.31 1.13
CA GLY A 183 -14.93 -5.96 2.42
C GLY A 183 -16.19 -6.74 2.74
N PRO A 184 -16.67 -6.74 4.00
CA PRO A 184 -17.93 -7.35 4.39
C PRO A 184 -19.13 -6.78 3.61
N ILE A 185 -20.02 -7.66 3.19
CA ILE A 185 -21.33 -7.24 2.68
C ILE A 185 -22.17 -6.79 3.86
N VAL A 186 -22.53 -5.51 3.87
CA VAL A 186 -23.34 -4.90 4.93
C VAL A 186 -24.63 -4.29 4.37
N ASN A 187 -25.65 -4.20 5.22
CA ASN A 187 -26.87 -3.46 4.92
C ASN A 187 -26.75 -1.97 5.29
N ASN A 188 -27.83 -1.20 5.15
CA ASN A 188 -27.85 0.24 5.47
C ASN A 188 -27.61 0.56 6.96
N SER A 189 -27.66 -0.43 7.84
CA SER A 189 -27.32 -0.30 9.26
C SER A 189 -25.94 -0.84 9.59
N MET A 190 -25.10 -1.08 8.59
CA MET A 190 -23.78 -1.71 8.72
C MET A 190 -23.77 -3.11 9.32
N LEU A 191 -24.93 -3.79 9.34
CA LEU A 191 -25.07 -5.16 9.82
C LEU A 191 -24.60 -6.13 8.72
N THR A 192 -23.80 -7.11 9.09
CA THR A 192 -23.34 -8.20 8.22
C THR A 192 -24.41 -9.29 8.07
N ASN A 193 -24.07 -10.39 7.39
CA ASN A 193 -24.93 -11.61 7.36
C ASN A 193 -25.05 -12.31 8.73
N ILE A 194 -24.25 -11.93 9.73
CA ILE A 194 -24.29 -12.51 11.07
C ILE A 194 -25.00 -11.53 12.00
N ASP A 195 -26.10 -11.98 12.60
CA ASP A 195 -26.88 -11.16 13.53
C ASP A 195 -26.03 -10.60 14.67
N GLY A 196 -26.11 -9.27 14.89
CA GLY A 196 -25.34 -8.53 15.88
C GLY A 196 -23.84 -8.43 15.61
N VAL A 197 -23.39 -8.71 14.38
CA VAL A 197 -22.02 -8.42 13.90
C VAL A 197 -22.09 -7.33 12.84
N PHE A 198 -21.49 -6.19 13.13
CA PHE A 198 -21.46 -5.00 12.29
C PHE A 198 -20.04 -4.80 11.75
N ALA A 199 -19.92 -4.09 10.63
CA ALA A 199 -18.61 -3.70 10.10
C ALA A 199 -18.65 -2.27 9.59
N CYS A 200 -17.56 -1.48 9.83
CA CYS A 200 -17.48 -0.10 9.39
C CYS A 200 -16.03 0.33 9.11
N GLY A 201 -15.88 1.43 8.36
CA GLY A 201 -14.58 1.98 8.00
C GLY A 201 -13.89 1.21 6.89
N ASN A 202 -12.56 1.32 6.81
CA ASN A 202 -11.74 0.75 5.74
C ASN A 202 -11.74 -0.80 5.69
N VAL A 203 -12.27 -1.47 6.70
CA VAL A 203 -12.51 -2.92 6.64
C VAL A 203 -13.63 -3.27 5.66
N VAL A 204 -14.59 -2.36 5.44
CA VAL A 204 -15.70 -2.54 4.48
C VAL A 204 -15.28 -2.10 3.09
N HIS A 205 -14.74 -0.89 2.99
CA HIS A 205 -14.26 -0.28 1.75
C HIS A 205 -13.18 0.75 2.05
N VAL A 206 -12.11 0.74 1.26
CA VAL A 206 -11.03 1.73 1.40
C VAL A 206 -11.46 3.01 0.69
N HIS A 207 -11.58 4.09 1.46
CA HIS A 207 -11.89 5.42 0.96
C HIS A 207 -10.62 6.26 0.82
N ASP A 208 -10.60 7.15 -0.17
CA ASP A 208 -9.49 8.07 -0.40
C ASP A 208 -9.40 9.17 0.67
N LEU A 209 -10.53 9.55 1.23
CA LEU A 209 -10.64 10.58 2.27
C LEU A 209 -11.39 10.03 3.49
N VAL A 210 -10.88 10.37 4.67
CA VAL A 210 -11.49 9.96 5.95
C VAL A 210 -12.91 10.51 6.13
N ASP A 211 -13.24 11.62 5.47
CA ASP A 211 -14.59 12.23 5.53
C ASP A 211 -15.68 11.35 4.90
N PHE A 212 -15.31 10.32 4.14
CA PHE A 212 -16.22 9.38 3.48
C PHE A 212 -16.30 8.00 4.17
N VAL A 213 -15.63 7.85 5.31
CA VAL A 213 -15.58 6.58 6.07
C VAL A 213 -16.74 6.45 7.05
#